data_b5dbdba47c05b63db7e12596d4e95040
#
_entry.id   b5dbdba47c05b63db7e12596d4e95040
#
_cell.length_a   1.000
_cell.length_b   1.000
_cell.length_c   1.000
_cell.angle_alpha   90.00
_cell.angle_beta   90.00
_cell.angle_gamma   90.00
#
_symmetry.space_group_name_H-M   'P 1'
#
loop_
_entity.id
_entity.type
_entity.pdbx_description
1 polymer ?
#
loop_
_entity_poly.entity_id
_entity_poly.type
_entity_poly.pdbx_seq_one_letter_code
_entity_poly.pdbx_strand_id
1 'polypeptide(L)'
;MKASPVNVLVIFYSCCGKTEKLGLAAAVGAVQARANIRMRRLTDSGEQISECKEALARMRKEYVPPAQTDVVWADAVIIAMNGKIAGIVEDAAQATAFGRRIVGETRAIKERLG
;
A
#
# COMPACT_ATOMS: atom_id res chain seq x y z
N MET A 1 -26.97 2.10 -9.33
CA MET A 1 -25.81 1.97 -10.21
C MET A 1 -24.57 1.60 -9.40
N LYS A 2 -23.86 0.59 -9.82
CA LYS A 2 -22.64 0.18 -9.11
C LYS A 2 -21.49 1.09 -9.46
N ALA A 3 -20.71 1.50 -8.45
CA ALA A 3 -19.47 2.22 -8.68
C ALA A 3 -18.47 1.32 -9.41
N SER A 4 -17.61 1.91 -10.25
CA SER A 4 -16.55 1.16 -10.95
C SER A 4 -15.62 0.52 -9.92
N PRO A 5 -15.26 -0.75 -10.08
CA PRO A 5 -14.30 -1.39 -9.18
C PRO A 5 -12.93 -0.73 -9.31
N VAL A 6 -12.26 -0.57 -8.18
CA VAL A 6 -10.92 0.00 -8.13
C VAL A 6 -10.01 -0.99 -7.43
N ASN A 7 -8.91 -1.33 -8.09
CA ASN A 7 -7.89 -2.21 -7.54
C ASN A 7 -6.68 -1.37 -7.14
N VAL A 8 -6.31 -1.44 -5.87
CA VAL A 8 -5.18 -0.67 -5.32
C VAL A 8 -4.08 -1.61 -4.87
N LEU A 9 -2.90 -1.38 -5.39
CA LEU A 9 -1.69 -2.09 -4.98
C LEU A 9 -0.92 -1.20 -4.01
N VAL A 10 -0.70 -1.69 -2.80
CA VAL A 10 0.13 -1.00 -1.80
C VAL A 10 1.47 -1.69 -1.77
N ILE A 11 2.52 -0.97 -2.16
CA ILE A 11 3.90 -1.45 -2.12
C ILE A 11 4.61 -0.71 -1.01
N PHE A 12 5.25 -1.43 -0.11
CA PHE A 12 5.98 -0.79 0.99
C PHE A 12 7.34 -1.43 1.21
N TYR A 13 8.25 -0.65 1.76
CA TYR A 13 9.52 -1.15 2.25
C TYR A 13 9.65 -0.79 3.72
N SER A 14 9.85 -1.79 4.56
CA SER A 14 9.96 -1.63 6.00
C SER A 14 10.84 -2.73 6.57
N CYS A 15 11.72 -2.38 7.49
CA CYS A 15 12.54 -3.35 8.20
C CYS A 15 12.05 -3.58 9.64
N CYS A 16 11.50 -2.56 10.27
CA CYS A 16 11.08 -2.60 11.68
C CYS A 16 9.56 -2.49 11.86
N GLY A 17 8.80 -2.28 10.78
CA GLY A 17 7.34 -2.25 10.84
C GLY A 17 6.70 -0.87 10.86
N LYS A 18 7.48 0.21 10.95
CA LYS A 18 6.93 1.56 10.96
C LYS A 18 6.24 1.92 9.65
N THR A 19 6.94 1.72 8.54
CA THR A 19 6.39 2.01 7.21
C THR A 19 5.29 1.00 6.84
N GLU A 20 5.39 -0.22 7.32
CA GLU A 20 4.34 -1.23 7.18
C GLU A 20 3.02 -0.71 7.76
N LYS A 21 3.05 -0.15 8.96
CA LYS A 21 1.85 0.39 9.61
C LYS A 21 1.21 1.51 8.79
N LEU A 22 2.04 2.34 8.18
CA LEU A 22 1.58 3.41 7.31
C LEU A 22 0.89 2.86 6.05
N GLY A 23 1.51 1.85 5.43
CA GLY A 23 0.92 1.16 4.28
C GLY A 23 -0.40 0.49 4.63
N LEU A 24 -0.47 -0.16 5.80
CA LEU A 24 -1.71 -0.77 6.28
C LEU A 24 -2.81 0.26 6.50
N ALA A 25 -2.48 1.43 7.05
CA ALA A 25 -3.45 2.50 7.25
C ALA A 25 -4.03 2.99 5.92
N ALA A 26 -3.18 3.15 4.89
CA ALA A 26 -3.63 3.51 3.55
C ALA A 26 -4.54 2.42 2.96
N ALA A 27 -4.17 1.16 3.15
CA ALA A 27 -4.98 0.03 2.70
C ALA A 27 -6.36 0.02 3.37
N VAL A 28 -6.42 0.31 4.68
CA VAL A 28 -7.69 0.42 5.40
C VAL A 28 -8.57 1.50 4.78
N GLY A 29 -8.00 2.67 4.50
CA GLY A 29 -8.72 3.76 3.84
C GLY A 29 -9.26 3.35 2.47
N ALA A 30 -8.46 2.65 1.69
CA ALA A 30 -8.87 2.15 0.38
C ALA A 30 -10.05 1.16 0.50
N VAL A 31 -9.98 0.24 1.46
CA VAL A 31 -11.06 -0.73 1.71
C VAL A 31 -12.33 -0.02 2.17
N GLN A 32 -12.22 1.02 3.01
CA GLN A 32 -13.36 1.83 3.43
C GLN A 32 -14.05 2.49 2.23
N ALA A 33 -13.29 2.80 1.18
CA ALA A 33 -13.83 3.36 -0.06
C ALA A 33 -14.19 2.24 -1.08
N ARG A 34 -14.25 1.00 -0.62
CA ARG A 34 -14.69 -0.18 -1.38
C ARG A 34 -13.75 -0.57 -2.53
N ALA A 35 -12.45 -0.38 -2.32
CA ALA A 35 -11.44 -0.88 -3.24
C ALA A 35 -11.05 -2.31 -2.88
N ASN A 36 -10.55 -3.04 -3.89
CA ASN A 36 -9.82 -4.27 -3.68
C ASN A 36 -8.36 -3.90 -3.46
N ILE A 37 -7.69 -4.55 -2.53
CA ILE A 37 -6.29 -4.24 -2.23
C ILE A 37 -5.41 -5.47 -2.33
N ARG A 38 -4.15 -5.22 -2.71
CA ARG A 38 -3.05 -6.17 -2.55
C ARG A 38 -1.91 -5.42 -1.88
N MET A 39 -1.33 -6.02 -0.85
CA MET A 39 -0.16 -5.46 -0.19
C MET A 39 1.06 -6.31 -0.53
N ARG A 40 2.13 -5.65 -0.96
CA ARG A 40 3.38 -6.32 -1.31
C ARG A 40 4.53 -5.59 -0.65
N ARG A 41 5.51 -6.34 -0.19
CA ARG A 41 6.68 -5.79 0.48
C ARG A 41 7.90 -5.87 -0.43
N LEU A 42 8.54 -4.73 -0.64
CA LEU A 42 9.84 -4.72 -1.32
C LEU A 42 10.86 -5.38 -0.42
N THR A 43 11.74 -6.15 -1.02
CA THR A 43 12.83 -6.81 -0.30
C THR A 43 14.16 -6.26 -0.77
N ASP A 44 15.14 -6.28 0.13
CA ASP A 44 16.50 -5.87 -0.16
C ASP A 44 17.43 -7.00 0.27
N SER A 45 18.31 -7.43 -0.61
CA SER A 45 19.28 -8.50 -0.31
C SER A 45 20.23 -8.13 0.82
N GLY A 46 20.38 -6.82 1.11
CA GLY A 46 21.23 -6.32 2.20
C GLY A 46 20.54 -6.18 3.55
N GLU A 47 19.30 -6.66 3.70
CA GLU A 47 18.57 -6.56 4.97
C GLU A 47 19.26 -7.36 6.08
N GLN A 48 19.91 -6.67 7.00
CA GLN A 48 20.57 -7.30 8.15
C GLN A 48 20.47 -6.37 9.37
N ILE A 49 19.25 -6.02 9.75
CA ILE A 49 19.04 -5.15 10.90
C ILE A 49 18.82 -6.00 12.13
N SER A 50 19.84 -6.05 13.00
CA SER A 50 19.84 -6.91 14.16
C SER A 50 18.78 -6.54 15.20
N GLU A 51 18.47 -5.27 15.35
CA GLU A 51 17.51 -4.77 16.33
C GLU A 51 16.05 -5.00 15.96
N CYS A 52 15.78 -5.35 14.72
CA CYS A 52 14.41 -5.59 14.22
C CYS A 52 14.24 -6.99 13.67
N LYS A 53 15.01 -7.96 14.13
CA LYS A 53 14.99 -9.33 13.60
C LYS A 53 13.61 -9.96 13.62
N GLU A 54 12.88 -9.81 14.71
CA GLU A 54 11.57 -10.44 14.83
C GLU A 54 10.55 -9.82 13.88
N ALA A 55 10.53 -8.49 13.79
CA ALA A 55 9.64 -7.78 12.87
C ALA A 55 9.96 -8.14 11.42
N LEU A 56 11.25 -8.16 11.08
CA LEU A 56 11.70 -8.51 9.72
C LEU A 56 11.33 -9.93 9.36
N ALA A 57 11.58 -10.89 10.26
CA ALA A 57 11.21 -12.29 10.03
C ALA A 57 9.71 -12.45 9.81
N ARG A 58 8.90 -11.76 10.62
CA ARG A 58 7.44 -11.77 10.49
C ARG A 58 7.00 -11.22 9.13
N MET A 59 7.54 -10.07 8.73
CA MET A 59 7.17 -9.45 7.46
C MET A 59 7.59 -10.30 6.26
N ARG A 60 8.75 -10.92 6.30
CA ARG A 60 9.20 -11.83 5.24
C ARG A 60 8.28 -13.02 5.08
N LYS A 61 7.67 -13.45 6.18
CA LYS A 61 6.74 -14.58 6.20
C LYS A 61 5.35 -14.19 5.73
N GLU A 62 4.87 -13.00 6.12
CA GLU A 62 3.51 -12.54 5.86
C GLU A 62 3.31 -11.90 4.49
N TYR A 63 4.36 -11.32 3.92
CA TYR A 63 4.26 -10.59 2.66
C TYR A 63 5.14 -11.20 1.59
N VAL A 64 4.67 -11.10 0.35
CA VAL A 64 5.45 -11.46 -0.82
C VAL A 64 5.90 -10.18 -1.54
N PRO A 65 6.98 -10.24 -2.33
CA PRO A 65 7.39 -9.08 -3.12
C PRO A 65 6.39 -8.80 -4.25
N PRO A 66 6.34 -7.56 -4.75
CA PRO A 66 5.47 -7.23 -5.86
C PRO A 66 5.89 -7.99 -7.12
N ALA A 67 4.90 -8.41 -7.89
CA ALA A 67 5.10 -9.11 -9.15
C ALA A 67 4.46 -8.28 -10.29
N GLN A 68 4.87 -8.57 -11.52
CA GLN A 68 4.32 -7.90 -12.69
C GLN A 68 2.79 -8.04 -12.75
N THR A 69 2.28 -9.20 -12.37
CA THR A 69 0.82 -9.44 -12.34
C THR A 69 0.08 -8.50 -11.40
N ASP A 70 0.72 -8.11 -10.29
CA ASP A 70 0.13 -7.14 -9.36
C ASP A 70 0.01 -5.76 -10.01
N VAL A 71 1.04 -5.34 -10.73
CA VAL A 71 1.06 -4.05 -11.39
C VAL A 71 0.01 -3.98 -12.50
N VAL A 72 -0.12 -5.04 -13.29
CA VAL A 72 -1.12 -5.14 -14.36
C VAL A 72 -2.54 -5.12 -13.77
N TRP A 73 -2.73 -5.77 -12.63
CA TRP A 73 -4.02 -5.82 -11.94
C TRP A 73 -4.44 -4.45 -11.39
N ALA A 74 -3.49 -3.62 -10.97
CA ALA A 74 -3.76 -2.39 -10.22
C ALA A 74 -4.28 -1.26 -11.10
N ASP A 75 -5.27 -0.54 -10.59
CA ASP A 75 -5.72 0.73 -11.16
C ASP A 75 -4.95 1.90 -10.52
N ALA A 76 -4.49 1.73 -9.29
CA ALA A 76 -3.69 2.72 -8.58
C ALA A 76 -2.64 2.01 -7.73
N VAL A 77 -1.50 2.66 -7.54
CA VAL A 77 -0.40 2.14 -6.72
C VAL A 77 -0.05 3.17 -5.66
N ILE A 78 0.00 2.70 -4.41
CA ILE A 78 0.45 3.51 -3.28
C ILE A 78 1.80 2.97 -2.84
N ILE A 79 2.79 3.85 -2.75
CA ILE A 79 4.15 3.45 -2.35
C ILE A 79 4.48 4.11 -1.02
N ALA A 80 4.82 3.27 -0.03
CA ALA A 80 5.23 3.72 1.29
C ALA A 80 6.69 3.34 1.53
N MET A 81 7.53 4.32 1.78
CA MET A 81 8.96 4.14 2.02
C MET A 81 9.45 5.18 3.02
N ASN A 82 10.44 4.80 3.82
CA ASN A 82 11.09 5.71 4.78
C ASN A 82 10.11 6.43 5.71
N GLY A 83 9.04 5.74 6.11
CA GLY A 83 8.04 6.30 7.01
C GLY A 83 7.12 7.31 6.36
N LYS A 84 7.03 7.35 5.02
CA LYS A 84 6.19 8.30 4.29
C LYS A 84 5.48 7.64 3.13
N ILE A 85 4.32 8.20 2.75
CA ILE A 85 3.65 7.89 1.50
C ILE A 85 3.71 9.15 0.63
N ALA A 86 4.10 8.98 -0.62
CA ALA A 86 4.23 10.08 -1.60
C ALA A 86 5.13 11.22 -1.09
N GLY A 87 6.04 10.93 -0.17
CA GLY A 87 6.96 11.91 0.40
C GLY A 87 6.35 12.91 1.37
N ILE A 88 5.03 12.86 1.62
CA ILE A 88 4.33 13.87 2.43
C ILE A 88 3.43 13.28 3.53
N VAL A 89 2.88 12.09 3.35
CA VAL A 89 2.00 11.47 4.35
C VAL A 89 2.85 10.73 5.37
N GLU A 90 2.78 11.12 6.64
CA GLU A 90 3.66 10.61 7.70
C GLU A 90 2.94 9.89 8.84
N ASP A 91 1.64 10.05 8.99
CA ASP A 91 0.91 9.40 10.09
C ASP A 91 -0.26 8.56 9.59
N ALA A 92 -0.75 7.69 10.48
CA ALA A 92 -1.79 6.72 10.14
C ALA A 92 -3.10 7.38 9.73
N ALA A 93 -3.51 8.47 10.39
CA ALA A 93 -4.76 9.15 10.06
C ALA A 93 -4.70 9.76 8.67
N GLN A 94 -3.57 10.41 8.34
CA GLN A 94 -3.34 10.96 7.00
C GLN A 94 -3.28 9.85 5.95
N ALA A 95 -2.66 8.72 6.27
CA ALA A 95 -2.54 7.59 5.35
C ALA A 95 -3.91 7.00 5.05
N THR A 96 -4.76 6.84 6.05
CA THR A 96 -6.13 6.35 5.87
C THR A 96 -6.92 7.27 4.96
N ALA A 97 -6.87 8.58 5.22
CA ALA A 97 -7.53 9.58 4.39
C ALA A 97 -6.99 9.56 2.95
N PHE A 98 -5.67 9.41 2.81
CA PHE A 98 -5.02 9.32 1.50
C PHE A 98 -5.53 8.11 0.71
N GLY A 99 -5.65 6.96 1.37
CA GLY A 99 -6.15 5.74 0.73
C GLY A 99 -7.57 5.92 0.20
N ARG A 100 -8.46 6.50 1.00
CA ARG A 100 -9.83 6.80 0.57
C ARG A 100 -9.84 7.75 -0.62
N ARG A 101 -9.04 8.80 -0.56
CA ARG A 101 -8.97 9.82 -1.61
C ARG A 101 -8.48 9.24 -2.93
N ILE A 102 -7.43 8.42 -2.90
CA ILE A 102 -6.89 7.79 -4.10
C ILE A 102 -7.95 6.93 -4.78
N VAL A 103 -8.73 6.18 -4.00
CA VAL A 103 -9.80 5.35 -4.56
C VAL A 103 -10.85 6.22 -5.23
N GLY A 104 -11.28 7.30 -4.58
CA GLY A 104 -12.28 8.21 -5.13
C GLY A 104 -11.83 8.86 -6.44
N GLU A 105 -10.59 9.34 -6.47
CA GLU A 105 -10.02 9.96 -7.67
C GLU A 105 -9.85 8.95 -8.81
N THR A 106 -9.36 7.75 -8.49
CA THR A 106 -9.19 6.68 -9.48
C THR A 106 -10.54 6.26 -10.07
N ARG A 107 -11.54 6.10 -9.23
CA ARG A 107 -12.89 5.75 -9.67
C ARG A 107 -13.46 6.80 -10.62
N ALA A 108 -13.29 8.08 -10.28
CA ALA A 108 -13.75 9.18 -11.14
C ALA A 108 -13.06 9.15 -12.51
N ILE A 109 -11.76 8.84 -12.56
CA ILE A 109 -11.03 8.73 -13.81
C ILE A 109 -11.56 7.55 -14.62
N LYS A 110 -11.75 6.39 -14.00
CA LYS A 110 -12.27 5.20 -14.68
C LYS A 110 -13.66 5.43 -15.26
N GLU A 111 -14.52 6.10 -14.50
CA GLU A 111 -15.88 6.39 -14.95
C GLU A 111 -15.91 7.36 -16.12
N ARG A 112 -14.95 8.30 -16.19
CA ARG A 112 -14.84 9.21 -17.34
C ARG A 112 -14.30 8.52 -18.59
N LEU A 113 -13.42 7.53 -18.41
CA LEU A 113 -12.82 6.81 -19.53
C LEU A 113 -13.71 5.66 -20.05
N GLY A 114 -14.56 5.17 -19.17
CA GLY A 114 -15.49 4.13 -19.51
C GLY A 114 -16.73 4.68 -20.15
#